data_a3bea51a8844dede5b9f917b24b31624
#
_entry.id   a3bea51a8844dede5b9f917b24b31624
#
_cell.length_a   1.000
_cell.length_b   1.000
_cell.length_c   1.000
_cell.angle_alpha   90.00
_cell.angle_beta   90.00
_cell.angle_gamma   90.00
#
_symmetry.space_group_name_H-M   'P 1'
#
loop_
_entity.id
_entity.type
_entity.pdbx_description
1 polymer ?
#
loop_
_entity_poly.entity_id
_entity_poly.type
_entity_poly.pdbx_seq_one_letter_code
_entity_poly.pdbx_strand_id
1 'polypeptide(L)'
;MSAALPFPAPPAEPSPRILALKVFVRALRVDAEIGVNPDEFGRTQPLIIDVELDLDPPERCEHIAETVNYETVVVQARRLAGAGHVRLIETFAQRLAEAMLAETPVRQARVRIEKPEALAPAAEAAGVEITLTR
;
A
#
# COMPACT_ATOMS: atom_id res chain seq x y z
N MET A 1 18.80 -5.52 -60.94
CA MET A 1 17.42 -5.17 -60.95
C MET A 1 16.81 -5.36 -59.57
N SER A 2 16.36 -4.32 -58.97
CA SER A 2 15.77 -4.39 -57.66
C SER A 2 14.27 -4.69 -57.77
N ALA A 3 13.80 -5.63 -57.01
CA ALA A 3 12.38 -5.79 -56.81
C ALA A 3 11.91 -4.71 -55.85
N ALA A 4 11.18 -3.75 -56.39
CA ALA A 4 10.52 -2.82 -55.50
C ALA A 4 9.49 -3.58 -54.67
N LEU A 5 9.50 -3.39 -53.38
CA LEU A 5 8.42 -3.87 -52.53
C LEU A 5 7.17 -3.05 -52.82
N PRO A 6 6.17 -3.62 -53.45
CA PRO A 6 5.01 -2.84 -53.85
C PRO A 6 4.20 -2.28 -52.70
N PHE A 7 4.34 -2.85 -51.48
CA PHE A 7 3.58 -2.44 -50.34
C PHE A 7 4.49 -2.30 -49.11
N PRO A 8 4.35 -1.23 -48.38
CA PRO A 8 4.98 -1.16 -47.06
C PRO A 8 4.42 -2.28 -46.18
N ALA A 9 5.26 -2.78 -45.30
CA ALA A 9 4.74 -3.72 -44.28
C ALA A 9 3.60 -3.05 -43.53
N PRO A 10 2.52 -3.78 -43.21
CA PRO A 10 1.47 -3.20 -42.39
C PRO A 10 2.04 -2.77 -41.05
N PRO A 11 1.55 -1.66 -40.46
CA PRO A 11 1.98 -1.26 -39.14
C PRO A 11 1.75 -2.42 -38.19
N ALA A 12 2.72 -2.66 -37.31
CA ALA A 12 2.56 -3.67 -36.28
C ALA A 12 1.32 -3.32 -35.44
N GLU A 13 0.48 -4.29 -35.18
CA GLU A 13 -0.63 -4.10 -34.29
C GLU A 13 -0.08 -3.70 -32.90
N PRO A 14 -0.71 -2.73 -32.22
CA PRO A 14 -0.26 -2.34 -30.89
C PRO A 14 -0.32 -3.55 -29.96
N SER A 15 0.83 -3.89 -29.38
CA SER A 15 0.88 -4.92 -28.34
C SER A 15 0.19 -4.42 -27.08
N PRO A 16 -0.51 -5.30 -26.36
CA PRO A 16 -1.02 -4.94 -25.04
C PRO A 16 0.11 -4.48 -24.12
N ARG A 17 -0.19 -3.50 -23.31
CA ARG A 17 0.74 -2.99 -22.31
C ARG A 17 0.01 -2.80 -20.98
N ILE A 18 0.77 -2.88 -19.89
CA ILE A 18 0.22 -2.61 -18.57
C ILE A 18 -0.03 -1.10 -18.46
N LEU A 19 -1.28 -0.72 -18.32
CA LEU A 19 -1.67 0.68 -18.14
C LEU A 19 -1.55 1.12 -16.70
N ALA A 20 -1.88 0.24 -15.77
CA ALA A 20 -1.82 0.50 -14.35
C ALA A 20 -1.53 -0.78 -13.60
N LEU A 21 -0.76 -0.66 -12.54
CA LEU A 21 -0.47 -1.79 -11.64
C LEU A 21 -0.68 -1.35 -10.21
N LYS A 22 -1.51 -2.07 -9.50
CA LYS A 22 -1.76 -1.85 -8.08
C LYS A 22 -1.44 -3.11 -7.32
N VAL A 23 -0.65 -2.98 -6.27
CA VAL A 23 -0.41 -4.05 -5.29
C VAL A 23 -1.14 -3.68 -4.03
N PHE A 24 -1.83 -4.62 -3.42
CA PHE A 24 -2.59 -4.32 -2.22
C PHE A 24 -2.53 -5.47 -1.20
N VAL A 25 -2.71 -5.07 0.05
CA VAL A 25 -2.96 -5.98 1.19
C VAL A 25 -4.24 -5.50 1.85
N ARG A 26 -5.17 -6.41 2.07
CA ARG A 26 -6.46 -6.08 2.65
C ARG A 26 -6.68 -6.78 3.97
N ALA A 27 -7.22 -6.05 4.94
CA ALA A 27 -7.60 -6.56 6.26
C ALA A 27 -6.43 -7.19 7.02
N LEU A 28 -5.26 -6.56 6.94
CA LEU A 28 -4.11 -6.95 7.76
C LEU A 28 -4.41 -6.59 9.22
N ARG A 29 -4.41 -7.58 10.08
CA ARG A 29 -4.56 -7.36 11.52
C ARG A 29 -3.20 -7.20 12.17
N VAL A 30 -3.04 -6.11 12.92
CA VAL A 30 -1.84 -5.84 13.71
C VAL A 30 -2.29 -5.33 15.08
N ASP A 31 -1.76 -5.90 16.15
CA ASP A 31 -2.00 -5.41 17.49
C ASP A 31 -0.95 -4.35 17.83
N ALA A 32 -1.38 -3.18 18.26
CA ALA A 32 -0.50 -2.05 18.52
C ALA A 32 -0.93 -1.26 19.75
N GLU A 33 0.04 -0.68 20.43
CA GLU A 33 -0.21 0.32 21.47
C GLU A 33 -0.45 1.66 20.79
N ILE A 34 -1.71 2.11 20.81
CA ILE A 34 -2.12 3.29 20.04
C ILE A 34 -3.30 3.99 20.71
N GLY A 35 -3.27 5.32 20.68
CA GLY A 35 -4.36 6.15 21.17
C GLY A 35 -3.89 7.29 22.06
N VAL A 36 -4.76 8.28 22.22
CA VAL A 36 -4.51 9.49 23.03
C VAL A 36 -5.14 9.42 24.41
N ASN A 37 -6.11 8.54 24.61
CA ASN A 37 -6.81 8.43 25.88
C ASN A 37 -5.97 7.68 26.91
N PRO A 38 -6.05 8.07 28.21
CA PRO A 38 -5.24 7.43 29.24
C PRO A 38 -5.41 5.92 29.34
N ASP A 39 -6.59 5.39 29.06
CA ASP A 39 -6.88 3.96 29.11
C ASP A 39 -6.30 3.18 27.91
N GLU A 40 -5.82 3.89 26.89
CA GLU A 40 -5.20 3.28 25.72
C GLU A 40 -3.70 3.05 25.90
N PHE A 41 -3.10 3.61 26.94
CA PHE A 41 -1.68 3.40 27.21
C PHE A 41 -1.44 2.09 27.95
N GLY A 42 -0.32 1.44 27.66
CA GLY A 42 0.09 0.21 28.35
C GLY A 42 -0.64 -1.04 27.90
N ARG A 43 -1.43 -0.98 26.82
CA ARG A 43 -2.10 -2.13 26.24
C ARG A 43 -2.11 -2.05 24.73
N THR A 44 -2.19 -3.20 24.10
CA THR A 44 -2.39 -3.27 22.66
C THR A 44 -3.87 -3.31 22.31
N GLN A 45 -4.21 -2.85 21.12
CA GLN A 45 -5.53 -3.03 20.54
C GLN A 45 -5.37 -3.39 19.06
N PRO A 46 -6.36 -4.09 18.48
CA PRO A 46 -6.27 -4.47 17.07
C PRO A 46 -6.45 -3.28 16.15
N LEU A 47 -5.62 -3.25 15.13
CA LEU A 47 -5.76 -2.39 13.97
C LEU A 47 -6.05 -3.28 12.77
N ILE A 48 -6.99 -2.87 11.93
CA ILE A 48 -7.25 -3.53 10.65
C ILE A 48 -6.78 -2.58 9.57
N ILE A 49 -5.81 -3.02 8.79
CA ILE A 49 -5.05 -2.17 7.87
C ILE A 49 -5.25 -2.64 6.44
N ASP A 50 -5.65 -1.72 5.58
CA ASP A 50 -5.65 -1.92 4.13
C ASP A 50 -4.59 -1.01 3.54
N VAL A 51 -3.76 -1.56 2.65
CA VAL A 51 -2.74 -0.80 1.93
C VAL A 51 -2.93 -1.03 0.44
N GLU A 52 -2.98 0.06 -0.31
CA GLU A 52 -2.98 0.03 -1.77
C GLU A 52 -1.80 0.83 -2.28
N LEU A 53 -1.03 0.22 -3.17
CA LEU A 53 0.17 0.81 -3.74
C LEU A 53 0.00 0.91 -5.25
N ASP A 54 0.01 2.13 -5.77
CA ASP A 54 0.05 2.36 -7.21
C ASP A 54 1.51 2.42 -7.64
N LEU A 55 1.86 1.54 -8.56
CA LEU A 55 3.22 1.40 -9.05
C LEU A 55 3.37 2.03 -10.44
N ASP A 56 4.60 2.44 -10.75
CA ASP A 56 4.94 2.71 -12.13
C ASP A 56 4.76 1.43 -12.93
N PRO A 57 3.89 1.42 -13.96
CA PRO A 57 3.62 0.19 -14.68
C PRO A 57 4.86 -0.24 -15.45
N PRO A 58 5.37 -1.47 -15.22
CA PRO A 58 6.46 -2.01 -16.01
C PRO A 58 5.97 -2.44 -17.39
N GLU A 59 6.88 -2.59 -18.32
CA GLU A 59 6.53 -3.15 -19.62
C GLU A 59 6.01 -4.58 -19.47
N ARG A 60 6.67 -5.36 -18.62
CA ARG A 60 6.30 -6.71 -18.22
C ARG A 60 6.57 -6.92 -16.74
N CYS A 61 5.76 -7.75 -16.11
CA CYS A 61 5.90 -8.08 -14.71
C CYS A 61 6.40 -9.52 -14.55
N GLU A 62 7.69 -9.74 -14.67
CA GLU A 62 8.31 -11.05 -14.59
C GLU A 62 9.26 -11.20 -13.39
N HIS A 63 9.70 -10.09 -12.81
CA HIS A 63 10.67 -10.07 -11.71
C HIS A 63 10.15 -9.22 -10.56
N ILE A 64 10.54 -9.62 -9.34
CA ILE A 64 10.13 -8.90 -8.13
C ILE A 64 10.61 -7.45 -8.12
N ALA A 65 11.73 -7.14 -8.78
CA ALA A 65 12.24 -5.77 -8.87
C ALA A 65 11.33 -4.84 -9.69
N GLU A 66 10.43 -5.38 -10.48
CA GLU A 66 9.48 -4.63 -11.30
C GLU A 66 8.17 -4.33 -10.57
N THR A 67 8.03 -4.85 -9.38
CA THR A 67 6.85 -4.71 -8.53
C THR A 67 7.28 -4.51 -7.09
N VAL A 68 6.37 -4.69 -6.17
CA VAL A 68 6.63 -4.68 -4.74
C VAL A 68 6.22 -6.02 -4.15
N ASN A 69 7.08 -6.59 -3.32
CA ASN A 69 6.69 -7.74 -2.54
C ASN A 69 5.71 -7.28 -1.45
N TYR A 70 4.46 -7.71 -1.53
CA TYR A 70 3.43 -7.31 -0.55
C TYR A 70 3.72 -7.80 0.87
N GLU A 71 4.60 -8.78 1.06
CA GLU A 71 5.08 -9.17 2.39
C GLU A 71 5.78 -8.01 3.10
N THR A 72 6.37 -7.09 2.35
CA THR A 72 7.00 -5.88 2.89
C THR A 72 5.99 -5.02 3.65
N VAL A 73 4.75 -4.98 3.21
CA VAL A 73 3.66 -4.27 3.91
C VAL A 73 3.50 -4.83 5.33
N VAL A 74 3.44 -6.15 5.43
CA VAL A 74 3.28 -6.84 6.73
C VAL A 74 4.47 -6.57 7.64
N VAL A 75 5.68 -6.70 7.10
CA VAL A 75 6.93 -6.46 7.85
C VAL A 75 6.97 -5.02 8.38
N GLN A 76 6.66 -4.04 7.55
CA GLN A 76 6.69 -2.64 7.95
C GLN A 76 5.60 -2.30 8.98
N ALA A 77 4.39 -2.82 8.79
CA ALA A 77 3.31 -2.61 9.74
C ALA A 77 3.65 -3.20 11.11
N ARG A 78 4.17 -4.40 11.15
CA ARG A 78 4.60 -5.06 12.40
C ARG A 78 5.76 -4.33 13.08
N ARG A 79 6.70 -3.84 12.29
CA ARG A 79 7.82 -3.06 12.83
C ARG A 79 7.33 -1.79 13.49
N LEU A 80 6.42 -1.07 12.86
CA LEU A 80 5.83 0.15 13.42
C LEU A 80 5.04 -0.15 14.69
N ALA A 81 4.26 -1.22 14.69
CA ALA A 81 3.50 -1.63 15.86
C ALA A 81 4.38 -2.02 17.04
N GLY A 82 5.56 -2.58 16.78
CA GLY A 82 6.52 -2.97 17.81
C GLY A 82 7.45 -1.86 18.28
N ALA A 83 7.39 -0.67 17.68
CA ALA A 83 8.33 0.42 17.97
C ALA A 83 7.91 1.30 19.15
N GLY A 84 6.82 0.97 19.83
CA GLY A 84 6.32 1.72 20.97
C GLY A 84 4.96 2.35 20.72
N HIS A 85 4.47 3.07 21.70
CA HIS A 85 3.15 3.69 21.65
C HIS A 85 3.09 4.81 20.61
N VAL A 86 2.05 4.81 19.79
CA VAL A 86 1.75 5.87 18.83
C VAL A 86 0.43 6.52 19.24
N ARG A 87 0.42 7.83 19.38
CA ARG A 87 -0.77 8.54 19.89
C ARG A 87 -1.93 8.56 18.90
N LEU A 88 -1.62 8.73 17.61
CA LEU A 88 -2.64 8.89 16.57
C LEU A 88 -2.49 7.81 15.50
N ILE A 89 -3.62 7.23 15.08
CA ILE A 89 -3.59 6.32 13.93
C ILE A 89 -3.21 7.04 12.64
N GLU A 90 -3.45 8.33 12.54
CA GLU A 90 -2.98 9.17 11.43
C GLU A 90 -1.46 9.11 11.30
N THR A 91 -0.75 9.20 12.44
CA THR A 91 0.71 9.10 12.46
C THR A 91 1.17 7.71 12.02
N PHE A 92 0.51 6.67 12.50
CA PHE A 92 0.83 5.30 12.10
C PHE A 92 0.61 5.11 10.60
N ALA A 93 -0.53 5.57 10.08
CA ALA A 93 -0.85 5.48 8.67
C ALA A 93 0.17 6.22 7.81
N GLN A 94 0.56 7.42 8.22
CA GLN A 94 1.55 8.22 7.50
C GLN A 94 2.92 7.53 7.47
N ARG A 95 3.37 7.03 8.61
CA ARG A 95 4.65 6.31 8.69
C ARG A 95 4.66 5.06 7.82
N LEU A 96 3.57 4.31 7.81
CA LEU A 96 3.46 3.13 6.97
C LEU A 96 3.46 3.51 5.48
N ALA A 97 2.71 4.54 5.10
CA ALA A 97 2.69 5.03 3.73
C ALA A 97 4.08 5.53 3.29
N GLU A 98 4.78 6.26 4.16
CA GLU A 98 6.15 6.72 3.89
C GLU A 98 7.10 5.54 3.67
N ALA A 99 7.00 4.52 4.52
CA ALA A 99 7.81 3.31 4.38
C ALA A 99 7.57 2.61 3.04
N MET A 100 6.32 2.58 2.58
CA MET A 100 5.98 1.95 1.31
C MET A 100 6.42 2.80 0.12
N LEU A 101 6.38 4.13 0.23
CA LEU A 101 6.91 5.02 -0.81
C LEU A 101 8.43 4.96 -0.96
N ALA A 102 9.14 4.44 0.03
CA ALA A 102 10.57 4.19 -0.08
C ALA A 102 10.90 3.05 -1.05
N GLU A 103 9.94 2.18 -1.34
CA GLU A 103 10.08 1.15 -2.37
C GLU A 103 10.05 1.80 -3.76
N THR A 104 11.08 1.53 -4.56
CA THR A 104 11.34 2.25 -5.81
C THR A 104 10.16 2.33 -6.78
N PRO A 105 9.42 1.25 -7.07
CA PRO A 105 8.36 1.34 -8.06
C PRO A 105 7.07 2.00 -7.54
N VAL A 106 6.97 2.28 -6.23
CA VAL A 106 5.75 2.84 -5.65
C VAL A 106 5.67 4.34 -5.91
N ARG A 107 4.62 4.77 -6.58
CA ARG A 107 4.31 6.18 -6.85
C ARG A 107 3.39 6.78 -5.81
N GLN A 108 2.42 6.00 -5.37
CA GLN A 108 1.38 6.45 -4.47
C GLN A 108 1.04 5.32 -3.51
N ALA A 109 0.90 5.66 -2.25
CA ALA A 109 0.50 4.71 -1.20
C ALA A 109 -0.76 5.23 -0.51
N ARG A 110 -1.78 4.39 -0.47
CA ARG A 110 -2.99 4.62 0.30
C ARG A 110 -3.03 3.65 1.46
N VAL A 111 -3.15 4.19 2.66
CA VAL A 111 -3.23 3.40 3.89
C VAL A 111 -4.53 3.75 4.60
N ARG A 112 -5.34 2.73 4.86
CA ARG A 112 -6.58 2.83 5.63
C ARG A 112 -6.42 2.01 6.89
N ILE A 113 -6.67 2.62 8.04
CA ILE A 113 -6.58 1.93 9.33
C ILE A 113 -7.90 2.08 10.07
N GLU A 114 -8.43 0.96 10.53
CA GLU A 114 -9.60 0.91 11.39
C GLU A 114 -9.21 0.44 12.78
N LYS A 115 -9.83 1.06 13.80
CA LYS A 115 -9.82 0.63 15.20
C LYS A 115 -11.19 0.03 15.50
N PRO A 116 -11.37 -1.28 15.44
CA PRO A 116 -12.69 -1.89 15.62
C PRO A 116 -13.24 -1.75 17.04
N GLU A 117 -12.38 -1.52 18.03
CA GLU A 117 -12.81 -1.41 19.43
C GLU A 117 -13.05 0.04 19.88
N ALA A 118 -12.64 1.03 19.11
CA ALA A 118 -12.59 2.42 19.55
C ALA A 118 -13.95 3.00 19.97
N LEU A 119 -15.02 2.66 19.25
CA LEU A 119 -16.36 3.19 19.50
C LEU A 119 -17.38 2.08 19.78
N ALA A 120 -16.89 0.86 20.05
CA ALA A 120 -17.78 -0.26 20.32
C ALA A 120 -18.62 0.01 21.59
N PRO A 121 -19.90 -0.40 21.62
CA PRO A 121 -20.67 -1.01 20.55
C PRO A 121 -21.40 -0.02 19.62
N ALA A 122 -21.15 1.29 19.77
CA ALA A 122 -21.88 2.33 19.02
C ALA A 122 -21.58 2.28 17.52
N ALA A 123 -20.36 1.88 17.13
CA ALA A 123 -19.96 1.71 15.74
C ALA A 123 -19.07 0.48 15.60
N GLU A 124 -19.04 -0.10 14.39
CA GLU A 124 -18.17 -1.25 14.11
C GLU A 124 -16.70 -0.88 14.16
N ALA A 125 -16.36 0.31 13.69
CA ALA A 125 -14.99 0.81 13.69
C ALA A 125 -14.96 2.32 13.55
N ALA A 126 -13.87 2.90 13.98
CA ALA A 126 -13.46 4.25 13.60
C ALA A 126 -12.09 4.16 12.95
N GLY A 127 -11.78 5.05 12.06
CA GLY A 127 -10.51 4.95 11.36
C GLY A 127 -10.14 6.17 10.56
N VAL A 128 -9.02 6.05 9.85
CA VAL A 128 -8.49 7.08 8.97
C VAL A 128 -8.04 6.44 7.66
N GLU A 129 -8.03 7.25 6.62
CA GLU A 129 -7.42 6.88 5.36
C GLU A 129 -6.53 8.04 4.91
N ILE A 130 -5.31 7.73 4.54
CA ILE A 130 -4.35 8.70 4.06
C ILE A 130 -3.80 8.23 2.71
N THR A 131 -3.57 9.17 1.82
CA THR A 131 -2.90 8.91 0.55
C THR A 131 -1.68 9.82 0.46
N LEU A 132 -0.52 9.21 0.29
CA LEU A 132 0.73 9.91 0.03
C LEU A 132 1.19 9.63 -1.38
N THR A 133 1.76 10.65 -2.01
CA THR A 133 2.34 10.54 -3.34
C THR A 133 3.75 11.11 -3.33
N ARG A 134 4.54 10.69 -4.29
CA ARG A 134 5.83 11.31 -4.59
C ARG A 134 5.64 12.65 -5.27
#